data_83cf30796d29108d74b852c928d08850
#
_entry.id   83cf30796d29108d74b852c928d08850
#
_cell.length_a   1.000
_cell.length_b   1.000
_cell.length_c   1.000
_cell.angle_alpha   90.00
_cell.angle_beta   90.00
_cell.angle_gamma   90.00
#
_symmetry.space_group_name_H-M   'P 1'
#
loop_
_entity.id
_entity.type
_entity.pdbx_description
1 polymer ?
#
loop_
_entity_poly.entity_id
_entity_poly.type
_entity_poly.pdbx_seq_one_letter_code
_entity_poly.pdbx_strand_id
1 'polypeptide(L)'
;MTKKLIIISNESISRNLNNFHCDNLDLKSIPEGLNNVFKVELIARVSKVERKHNINNIKINLANNIFSFIRNTLSTINKEENYKYLIISITPYTFVTTIFLSLFGVNTLTYLRSDGFKEYETILGKIGRFAYYMMFSITSKISKFISCNKQILKNKKGIIVSPSHLNEKWFKNYKEPNLKKINLLYVGRIRIEKGIFSLISIHTKLKKEVFLNIVSPSNDHKKIKKNKNVNLIDTLSEESLIDTYDKNLIFILPSYTEGHPQVLDEALSRQRPVIIFEDIQHVKKDRKGVFICKRNFEDLEKTINYISDNFFSIQLEIKKNKLPTNKEFMNELSSILDDKK
;
A
#
# COMPACT_ATOMS: atom_id res chain seq x y z
N MET A 1 6.04 21.12 -25.00
CA MET A 1 5.92 21.61 -23.60
C MET A 1 5.61 20.45 -22.67
N THR A 2 6.37 20.29 -21.60
CA THR A 2 6.15 19.24 -20.60
C THR A 2 4.85 19.53 -19.84
N LYS A 3 3.88 18.62 -19.86
CA LYS A 3 2.60 18.79 -19.15
C LYS A 3 2.85 18.87 -17.64
N LYS A 4 2.13 19.71 -16.93
CA LYS A 4 2.22 19.83 -15.47
C LYS A 4 1.20 18.91 -14.79
N LEU A 5 1.65 18.19 -13.74
CA LEU A 5 0.81 17.33 -12.92
C LEU A 5 0.83 17.81 -11.47
N ILE A 6 -0.35 18.12 -10.96
CA ILE A 6 -0.56 18.46 -9.55
C ILE A 6 -1.06 17.20 -8.83
N ILE A 7 -0.26 16.70 -7.89
CA ILE A 7 -0.65 15.56 -7.02
C ILE A 7 -1.09 16.15 -5.67
N ILE A 8 -2.26 15.74 -5.21
CA ILE A 8 -2.87 16.24 -3.96
C ILE A 8 -3.10 15.06 -3.01
N SER A 9 -2.47 15.12 -1.84
CA SER A 9 -2.58 14.07 -0.82
C SER A 9 -2.75 14.65 0.58
N ASN A 10 -3.61 14.02 1.38
CA ASN A 10 -3.77 14.37 2.81
C ASN A 10 -2.66 13.77 3.70
N GLU A 11 -1.72 13.02 3.13
CA GLU A 11 -0.59 12.48 3.86
C GLU A 11 0.32 13.59 4.38
N SER A 12 1.05 13.30 5.46
CA SER A 12 1.91 14.28 6.10
C SER A 12 3.37 14.11 5.69
N ILE A 13 4.02 15.22 5.39
CA ILE A 13 5.44 15.30 5.01
C ILE A 13 6.18 16.15 6.04
N SER A 14 7.30 15.65 6.56
CA SER A 14 8.23 16.44 7.36
C SER A 14 9.25 17.14 6.47
N ARG A 15 9.64 18.34 6.88
CA ARG A 15 10.70 19.11 6.23
C ARG A 15 11.89 19.20 7.18
N ASN A 16 13.04 18.77 6.71
CA ASN A 16 14.31 18.93 7.42
C ASN A 16 15.31 19.65 6.48
N LEU A 17 15.63 20.92 6.81
CA LEU A 17 16.36 21.82 5.92
C LEU A 17 15.69 21.88 4.52
N ASN A 18 16.34 21.35 3.50
CA ASN A 18 15.86 21.31 2.11
C ASN A 18 15.29 19.94 1.71
N ASN A 19 15.27 18.97 2.62
CA ASN A 19 14.79 17.64 2.35
C ASN A 19 13.37 17.43 2.85
N PHE A 20 12.59 16.67 2.09
CA PHE A 20 11.21 16.32 2.43
C PHE A 20 11.10 14.83 2.64
N HIS A 21 10.45 14.40 3.74
CA HIS A 21 10.34 12.99 4.09
C HIS A 21 8.87 12.60 4.36
N CYS A 22 8.49 11.41 3.92
CA CYS A 22 7.19 10.80 4.16
C CYS A 22 7.34 9.39 4.74
N ASP A 23 6.26 8.82 5.29
CA ASP A 23 6.25 7.41 5.73
C ASP A 23 5.58 6.49 4.70
N ASN A 24 4.84 7.05 3.75
CA ASN A 24 4.09 6.29 2.77
C ASN A 24 4.89 6.19 1.46
N LEU A 25 5.24 4.97 1.06
CA LEU A 25 6.02 4.72 -0.16
C LEU A 25 5.30 5.16 -1.43
N ASP A 26 3.95 5.07 -1.49
CA ASP A 26 3.20 5.59 -2.65
C ASP A 26 3.34 7.10 -2.78
N LEU A 27 3.39 7.83 -1.63
CA LEU A 27 3.57 9.28 -1.63
C LEU A 27 4.95 9.71 -2.13
N LYS A 28 5.93 8.82 -2.07
CA LYS A 28 7.26 8.99 -2.66
C LYS A 28 7.28 8.53 -4.12
N SER A 29 6.92 7.26 -4.36
CA SER A 29 7.14 6.59 -5.64
C SER A 29 6.27 7.14 -6.77
N ILE A 30 5.00 7.52 -6.50
CA ILE A 30 4.11 8.05 -7.53
C ILE A 30 4.59 9.41 -8.05
N PRO A 31 4.86 10.43 -7.19
CA PRO A 31 5.39 11.69 -7.68
C PRO A 31 6.75 11.56 -8.39
N GLU A 32 7.69 10.82 -7.80
CA GLU A 32 9.02 10.62 -8.39
C GLU A 32 8.95 9.88 -9.73
N GLY A 33 8.14 8.81 -9.82
CA GLY A 33 7.98 8.03 -11.04
C GLY A 33 7.31 8.82 -12.17
N LEU A 34 6.28 9.60 -11.85
CA LEU A 34 5.58 10.43 -12.83
C LEU A 34 6.37 11.69 -13.23
N ASN A 35 7.37 12.11 -12.45
CA ASN A 35 8.20 13.27 -12.77
C ASN A 35 9.09 13.06 -14.00
N ASN A 36 9.24 11.83 -14.46
CA ASN A 36 9.92 11.51 -15.72
C ASN A 36 9.11 11.90 -16.97
N VAL A 37 7.78 12.04 -16.83
CA VAL A 37 6.84 12.34 -17.94
C VAL A 37 6.20 13.70 -17.76
N PHE A 38 5.90 14.10 -16.54
CA PHE A 38 5.23 15.34 -16.18
C PHE A 38 6.16 16.21 -15.34
N LYS A 39 5.95 17.52 -15.34
CA LYS A 39 6.50 18.39 -14.30
C LYS A 39 5.61 18.27 -13.06
N VAL A 40 6.02 17.48 -12.09
CA VAL A 40 5.19 17.14 -10.93
C VAL A 40 5.32 18.22 -9.85
N GLU A 41 4.17 18.58 -9.26
CA GLU A 41 4.05 19.39 -8.06
C GLU A 41 3.16 18.66 -7.05
N LEU A 42 3.64 18.47 -5.81
CA LEU A 42 2.94 17.75 -4.76
C LEU A 42 2.40 18.72 -3.70
N ILE A 43 1.12 18.60 -3.39
CA ILE A 43 0.47 19.32 -2.28
C ILE A 43 0.17 18.30 -1.18
N ALA A 44 0.72 18.55 0.01
CA ALA A 44 0.60 17.64 1.15
C ALA A 44 0.51 18.42 2.46
N ARG A 45 0.22 17.72 3.57
CA ARG A 45 0.20 18.34 4.90
C ARG A 45 1.58 18.35 5.52
N VAL A 46 1.86 19.37 6.33
CA VAL A 46 3.06 19.39 7.15
C VAL A 46 2.99 18.35 8.27
N SER A 47 4.09 17.66 8.51
CA SER A 47 4.27 16.80 9.70
C SER A 47 5.18 17.50 10.71
N LYS A 48 4.79 17.47 11.99
CA LYS A 48 5.65 17.91 13.11
C LYS A 48 6.63 16.83 13.55
N VAL A 49 6.41 15.58 13.12
CA VAL A 49 7.24 14.42 13.45
C VAL A 49 8.08 14.10 12.24
N GLU A 50 9.35 13.79 12.45
CA GLU A 50 10.26 13.37 11.40
C GLU A 50 9.77 12.08 10.73
N ARG A 51 9.92 12.00 9.40
CA ARG A 51 9.49 10.89 8.57
C ARG A 51 10.72 10.20 7.95
N LYS A 52 10.54 8.98 7.43
CA LYS A 52 11.67 8.10 7.08
C LYS A 52 12.15 8.23 5.63
N HIS A 53 11.23 8.32 4.67
CA HIS A 53 11.57 8.21 3.25
C HIS A 53 11.73 9.59 2.63
N ASN A 54 12.93 9.91 2.15
CA ASN A 54 13.23 11.15 1.44
C ASN A 54 12.53 11.17 0.07
N ILE A 55 11.90 12.30 -0.28
CA ILE A 55 11.29 12.58 -1.58
C ILE A 55 12.24 13.48 -2.36
N ASN A 56 12.67 13.04 -3.55
CA ASN A 56 13.68 13.70 -4.33
C ASN A 56 13.07 14.41 -5.57
N ASN A 57 13.66 15.52 -5.96
CA ASN A 57 13.43 16.21 -7.24
C ASN A 57 11.99 16.59 -7.53
N ILE A 58 11.14 16.78 -6.49
CA ILE A 58 9.74 17.16 -6.61
C ILE A 58 9.52 18.51 -5.94
N LYS A 59 8.78 19.40 -6.62
CA LYS A 59 8.28 20.63 -5.98
C LYS A 59 7.16 20.26 -5.00
N ILE A 60 7.33 20.62 -3.72
CA ILE A 60 6.40 20.25 -2.65
C ILE A 60 5.87 21.53 -1.98
N ASN A 61 4.54 21.64 -1.91
CA ASN A 61 3.83 22.69 -1.21
C ASN A 61 3.16 22.10 0.03
N LEU A 62 3.66 22.47 1.20
CA LEU A 62 3.13 21.99 2.48
C LEU A 62 2.03 22.91 3.00
N ALA A 63 0.99 22.31 3.56
CA ALA A 63 -0.13 23.01 4.19
C ALA A 63 -0.25 22.66 5.67
N ASN A 64 -0.40 23.67 6.51
CA ASN A 64 -0.53 23.54 7.96
C ASN A 64 -1.97 23.21 8.40
N ASN A 65 -2.97 23.67 7.62
CA ASN A 65 -4.39 23.50 7.91
C ASN A 65 -5.21 23.44 6.61
N ILE A 66 -6.52 23.23 6.73
CA ILE A 66 -7.42 23.09 5.58
C ILE A 66 -7.43 24.36 4.68
N PHE A 67 -7.37 25.56 5.27
CA PHE A 67 -7.40 26.80 4.49
C PHE A 67 -6.13 26.96 3.65
N SER A 68 -4.95 26.71 4.24
CA SER A 68 -3.69 26.73 3.49
C SER A 68 -3.62 25.63 2.45
N PHE A 69 -4.25 24.47 2.70
CA PHE A 69 -4.33 23.36 1.75
C PHE A 69 -5.15 23.75 0.52
N ILE A 70 -6.34 24.33 0.74
CA ILE A 70 -7.19 24.84 -0.35
C ILE A 70 -6.47 25.95 -1.11
N ARG A 71 -5.91 26.95 -0.41
CA ARG A 71 -5.17 28.04 -1.03
C ARG A 71 -4.03 27.55 -1.90
N ASN A 72 -3.21 26.62 -1.40
CA ASN A 72 -2.10 26.06 -2.16
C ASN A 72 -2.60 25.32 -3.41
N THR A 73 -3.76 24.64 -3.33
CA THR A 73 -4.35 23.99 -4.50
C THR A 73 -4.90 25.03 -5.51
N LEU A 74 -5.66 25.99 -5.05
CA LEU A 74 -6.24 27.00 -5.94
C LEU A 74 -5.16 27.85 -6.64
N SER A 75 -4.03 28.11 -5.98
CA SER A 75 -2.90 28.84 -6.58
C SER A 75 -2.23 28.06 -7.74
N THR A 76 -2.53 26.76 -7.91
CA THR A 76 -2.04 25.99 -9.06
C THR A 76 -2.94 26.10 -10.29
N ILE A 77 -4.16 26.66 -10.15
CA ILE A 77 -5.10 26.77 -11.26
C ILE A 77 -4.59 27.84 -12.22
N ASN A 78 -4.21 27.41 -13.42
CA ASN A 78 -3.87 28.31 -14.52
C ASN A 78 -4.75 27.95 -15.73
N LYS A 79 -5.54 28.90 -16.20
CA LYS A 79 -6.46 28.68 -17.32
C LYS A 79 -5.73 28.54 -18.68
N GLU A 80 -4.50 29.03 -18.76
CA GLU A 80 -3.71 29.03 -19.99
C GLU A 80 -2.92 27.75 -20.19
N GLU A 81 -2.71 26.94 -19.12
CA GLU A 81 -1.93 25.71 -19.16
C GLU A 81 -2.79 24.47 -18.88
N ASN A 82 -2.56 23.41 -19.65
CA ASN A 82 -3.27 22.14 -19.51
C ASN A 82 -2.71 21.32 -18.34
N TYR A 83 -3.10 21.68 -17.10
CA TYR A 83 -2.70 20.98 -15.89
C TYR A 83 -3.56 19.74 -15.68
N LYS A 84 -2.93 18.66 -15.23
CA LYS A 84 -3.60 17.45 -14.76
C LYS A 84 -3.59 17.41 -13.24
N TYR A 85 -4.67 16.89 -12.66
CA TYR A 85 -4.83 16.81 -11.21
C TYR A 85 -5.09 15.37 -10.79
N LEU A 86 -4.20 14.82 -9.96
CA LEU A 86 -4.31 13.49 -9.36
C LEU A 86 -4.52 13.64 -7.84
N ILE A 87 -5.66 13.20 -7.36
CA ILE A 87 -6.02 13.23 -5.95
C ILE A 87 -5.80 11.84 -5.36
N ILE A 88 -4.99 11.74 -4.32
CA ILE A 88 -4.70 10.46 -3.65
C ILE A 88 -5.62 10.29 -2.45
N SER A 89 -6.55 9.36 -2.55
CA SER A 89 -7.56 8.99 -1.55
C SER A 89 -8.60 10.08 -1.25
N ILE A 90 -9.78 9.68 -0.82
CA ILE A 90 -10.85 10.58 -0.36
C ILE A 90 -10.71 10.74 1.15
N THR A 91 -10.44 11.97 1.57
CA THR A 91 -10.35 12.41 2.97
C THR A 91 -11.05 13.76 3.08
N PRO A 92 -11.37 14.30 4.26
CA PRO A 92 -11.98 15.62 4.38
C PRO A 92 -11.21 16.71 3.62
N TYR A 93 -9.88 16.71 3.69
CA TYR A 93 -9.03 17.69 2.98
C TYR A 93 -9.13 17.56 1.47
N THR A 94 -8.91 16.36 0.95
CA THR A 94 -8.94 16.12 -0.49
C THR A 94 -10.34 16.24 -1.06
N PHE A 95 -11.39 15.87 -0.30
CA PHE A 95 -12.79 16.01 -0.68
C PHE A 95 -13.17 17.49 -0.90
N VAL A 96 -12.91 18.35 0.10
CA VAL A 96 -13.21 19.79 -0.03
C VAL A 96 -12.43 20.40 -1.20
N THR A 97 -11.16 20.03 -1.34
CA THR A 97 -10.32 20.48 -2.45
C THR A 97 -10.88 20.05 -3.81
N THR A 98 -11.38 18.81 -3.94
CA THR A 98 -11.99 18.30 -5.17
C THR A 98 -13.24 19.10 -5.55
N ILE A 99 -14.07 19.48 -4.56
CA ILE A 99 -15.23 20.34 -4.79
C ILE A 99 -14.78 21.70 -5.35
N PHE A 100 -13.81 22.36 -4.71
CA PHE A 100 -13.31 23.64 -5.21
C PHE A 100 -12.75 23.54 -6.63
N LEU A 101 -11.92 22.55 -6.91
CA LEU A 101 -11.40 22.32 -8.26
C LEU A 101 -12.53 22.16 -9.29
N SER A 102 -13.58 21.38 -8.94
CA SER A 102 -14.75 21.20 -9.80
C SER A 102 -15.51 22.50 -10.05
N LEU A 103 -15.68 23.35 -9.02
CA LEU A 103 -16.33 24.66 -9.17
C LEU A 103 -15.56 25.60 -10.13
N PHE A 104 -14.25 25.44 -10.24
CA PHE A 104 -13.41 26.17 -11.20
C PHE A 104 -13.30 25.45 -12.56
N GLY A 105 -14.10 24.39 -12.79
CA GLY A 105 -14.12 23.67 -14.06
C GLY A 105 -12.92 22.74 -14.29
N VAL A 106 -12.16 22.42 -13.23
CA VAL A 106 -10.97 21.58 -13.31
C VAL A 106 -11.34 20.10 -13.23
N ASN A 107 -10.95 19.35 -14.25
CA ASN A 107 -11.11 17.89 -14.26
C ASN A 107 -10.06 17.21 -13.38
N THR A 108 -10.51 16.34 -12.48
CA THR A 108 -9.65 15.62 -11.54
C THR A 108 -9.74 14.10 -11.73
N LEU A 109 -8.64 13.39 -11.42
CA LEU A 109 -8.64 11.95 -11.22
C LEU A 109 -8.39 11.65 -9.75
N THR A 110 -9.22 10.78 -9.16
CA THR A 110 -9.07 10.38 -7.76
C THR A 110 -8.65 8.92 -7.68
N TYR A 111 -7.47 8.69 -7.13
CA TYR A 111 -6.90 7.36 -6.94
C TYR A 111 -7.29 6.79 -5.57
N LEU A 112 -8.12 5.74 -5.58
CA LEU A 112 -8.62 5.02 -4.42
C LEU A 112 -7.69 3.82 -4.12
N ARG A 113 -6.86 3.94 -3.10
CA ARG A 113 -5.88 2.91 -2.71
C ARG A 113 -6.44 1.84 -1.78
N SER A 114 -7.47 2.18 -1.01
CA SER A 114 -8.03 1.34 0.07
C SER A 114 -9.55 1.51 0.16
N ASP A 115 -10.21 0.59 0.88
CA ASP A 115 -11.64 0.70 1.17
C ASP A 115 -11.90 1.70 2.30
N GLY A 116 -12.07 2.98 1.93
CA GLY A 116 -12.33 4.03 2.89
C GLY A 116 -13.62 3.83 3.70
N PHE A 117 -14.60 3.06 3.20
CA PHE A 117 -15.79 2.73 3.99
C PHE A 117 -15.41 1.92 5.23
N LYS A 118 -14.57 0.89 5.05
CA LYS A 118 -14.08 0.08 6.17
C LYS A 118 -13.13 0.86 7.08
N GLU A 119 -12.27 1.69 6.50
CA GLU A 119 -11.33 2.51 7.28
C GLU A 119 -12.07 3.50 8.20
N TYR A 120 -13.01 4.26 7.65
CA TYR A 120 -13.77 5.22 8.44
C TYR A 120 -14.71 4.56 9.44
N GLU A 121 -15.27 3.39 9.11
CA GLU A 121 -16.06 2.58 10.04
C GLU A 121 -15.22 2.09 11.22
N THR A 122 -13.98 1.68 10.97
CA THR A 122 -13.05 1.25 12.03
C THR A 122 -12.65 2.41 12.96
N ILE A 123 -12.52 3.63 12.43
CA ILE A 123 -12.07 4.80 13.20
C ILE A 123 -13.24 5.46 13.97
N LEU A 124 -14.40 5.61 13.34
CA LEU A 124 -15.53 6.42 13.83
C LEU A 124 -16.86 5.64 13.87
N GLY A 125 -16.83 4.32 13.68
CA GLY A 125 -18.02 3.48 13.64
C GLY A 125 -18.97 3.82 12.47
N LYS A 126 -20.25 3.55 12.63
CA LYS A 126 -21.28 3.78 11.58
C LYS A 126 -21.34 5.23 11.09
N ILE A 127 -21.06 6.20 11.96
CA ILE A 127 -21.03 7.63 11.60
C ILE A 127 -19.87 7.89 10.61
N GLY A 128 -18.70 7.32 10.86
CA GLY A 128 -17.56 7.44 9.94
C GLY A 128 -17.87 6.82 8.57
N ARG A 129 -18.50 5.65 8.54
CA ARG A 129 -18.95 5.01 7.30
C ARG A 129 -19.92 5.89 6.52
N PHE A 130 -20.88 6.51 7.21
CA PHE A 130 -21.85 7.43 6.58
C PHE A 130 -21.15 8.70 6.05
N ALA A 131 -20.26 9.30 6.82
CA ALA A 131 -19.48 10.47 6.40
C ALA A 131 -18.64 10.16 5.14
N TYR A 132 -17.99 8.99 5.10
CA TYR A 132 -17.25 8.55 3.91
C TYR A 132 -18.19 8.32 2.72
N TYR A 133 -19.36 7.71 2.94
CA TYR A 133 -20.36 7.53 1.89
C TYR A 133 -20.75 8.85 1.22
N MET A 134 -20.98 9.90 2.00
CA MET A 134 -21.31 11.24 1.47
C MET A 134 -20.16 11.80 0.63
N MET A 135 -18.93 11.77 1.15
CA MET A 135 -17.74 12.22 0.42
C MET A 135 -17.54 11.41 -0.87
N PHE A 136 -17.63 10.09 -0.80
CA PHE A 136 -17.47 9.20 -1.95
C PHE A 136 -18.54 9.45 -3.03
N SER A 137 -19.80 9.57 -2.63
CA SER A 137 -20.93 9.78 -3.54
C SER A 137 -20.83 11.09 -4.31
N ILE A 138 -20.40 12.17 -3.66
CA ILE A 138 -20.18 13.47 -4.30
C ILE A 138 -18.95 13.40 -5.20
N THR A 139 -17.81 12.92 -4.69
CA THR A 139 -16.56 12.80 -5.47
C THR A 139 -16.76 11.98 -6.74
N SER A 140 -17.55 10.90 -6.68
CA SER A 140 -17.83 10.04 -7.85
C SER A 140 -18.56 10.75 -9.00
N LYS A 141 -19.16 11.91 -8.75
CA LYS A 141 -19.86 12.71 -9.76
C LYS A 141 -18.98 13.80 -10.38
N ILE A 142 -17.95 14.23 -9.66
CA ILE A 142 -17.11 15.37 -10.03
C ILE A 142 -15.65 15.00 -10.32
N SER A 143 -15.28 13.72 -10.13
CA SER A 143 -13.93 13.23 -10.40
C SER A 143 -13.98 11.82 -11.00
N LYS A 144 -13.09 11.52 -11.95
CA LYS A 144 -12.93 10.16 -12.48
C LYS A 144 -12.13 9.32 -11.49
N PHE A 145 -12.57 8.08 -11.26
CA PHE A 145 -11.90 7.19 -10.32
C PHE A 145 -10.85 6.31 -10.97
N ILE A 146 -9.72 6.17 -10.30
CA ILE A 146 -8.72 5.13 -10.49
C ILE A 146 -8.72 4.29 -9.22
N SER A 147 -8.62 2.98 -9.32
CA SER A 147 -8.60 2.10 -8.14
C SER A 147 -7.73 0.86 -8.37
N CYS A 148 -7.16 0.32 -7.29
CA CYS A 148 -6.44 -0.95 -7.31
C CYS A 148 -7.37 -2.18 -7.28
N ASN A 149 -8.68 -1.99 -7.02
CA ASN A 149 -9.64 -3.10 -6.91
C ASN A 149 -11.07 -2.62 -7.26
N LYS A 150 -11.81 -3.45 -8.02
CA LYS A 150 -13.22 -3.19 -8.35
C LYS A 150 -14.13 -3.04 -7.14
N GLN A 151 -13.86 -3.80 -6.06
CA GLN A 151 -14.68 -3.75 -4.83
C GLN A 151 -14.65 -2.37 -4.16
N ILE A 152 -13.54 -1.65 -4.26
CA ILE A 152 -13.38 -0.29 -3.71
C ILE A 152 -14.27 0.71 -4.45
N LEU A 153 -14.52 0.50 -5.73
CA LEU A 153 -15.35 1.37 -6.55
C LEU A 153 -16.85 1.33 -6.20
N LYS A 154 -17.32 0.33 -5.42
CA LYS A 154 -18.73 0.20 -5.02
C LYS A 154 -19.69 0.45 -6.19
N ASN A 155 -19.50 -0.24 -7.31
CA ASN A 155 -20.26 -0.13 -8.56
C ASN A 155 -20.17 1.23 -9.29
N LYS A 156 -19.28 2.13 -8.87
CA LYS A 156 -18.99 3.33 -9.66
C LYS A 156 -18.02 3.02 -10.80
N LYS A 157 -18.12 3.80 -11.88
CA LYS A 157 -17.16 3.73 -12.99
C LYS A 157 -15.77 4.15 -12.51
N GLY A 158 -14.74 3.42 -12.94
CA GLY A 158 -13.35 3.73 -12.63
C GLY A 158 -12.41 2.82 -13.40
N ILE A 159 -11.16 3.25 -13.48
CA ILE A 159 -10.08 2.52 -14.15
C ILE A 159 -9.36 1.70 -13.09
N ILE A 160 -9.13 0.41 -13.37
CA ILE A 160 -8.37 -0.45 -12.47
C ILE A 160 -6.90 -0.42 -12.87
N VAL A 161 -6.04 -0.19 -11.89
CA VAL A 161 -4.58 -0.22 -12.03
C VAL A 161 -3.98 -1.27 -11.09
N SER A 162 -2.75 -1.66 -11.39
CA SER A 162 -2.00 -2.66 -10.61
C SER A 162 -0.82 -1.99 -9.89
N PRO A 163 -1.05 -1.38 -8.70
CA PRO A 163 0.02 -0.69 -7.98
C PRO A 163 1.12 -1.66 -7.59
N SER A 164 2.37 -1.23 -7.78
CA SER A 164 3.54 -2.03 -7.42
C SER A 164 4.75 -1.15 -7.09
N HIS A 165 5.54 -1.60 -6.09
CA HIS A 165 6.85 -1.06 -5.77
C HIS A 165 8.00 -1.95 -6.28
N LEU A 166 7.67 -3.09 -6.90
CA LEU A 166 8.67 -4.04 -7.37
C LEU A 166 9.50 -3.45 -8.51
N ASN A 167 10.79 -3.37 -8.31
CA ASN A 167 11.79 -3.04 -9.31
C ASN A 167 12.61 -4.29 -9.68
N GLU A 168 13.60 -4.15 -10.56
CA GLU A 168 14.42 -5.27 -11.01
C GLU A 168 15.17 -6.03 -9.91
N LYS A 169 15.49 -5.36 -8.78
CA LYS A 169 16.21 -6.02 -7.66
C LYS A 169 15.38 -7.15 -7.06
N TRP A 170 14.06 -7.00 -7.02
CA TRP A 170 13.14 -8.00 -6.49
C TRP A 170 13.12 -9.31 -7.31
N PHE A 171 13.56 -9.28 -8.55
CA PHE A 171 13.54 -10.42 -9.46
C PHE A 171 14.92 -11.02 -9.74
N LYS A 172 15.94 -10.62 -8.99
CA LYS A 172 17.34 -11.08 -9.20
C LYS A 172 17.91 -11.66 -7.92
N ASN A 173 18.97 -12.47 -8.06
CA ASN A 173 19.80 -12.96 -6.95
C ASN A 173 18.98 -13.66 -5.85
N TYR A 174 18.15 -14.62 -6.24
CA TYR A 174 17.35 -15.41 -5.30
C TYR A 174 18.26 -16.24 -4.40
N LYS A 175 17.91 -16.32 -3.10
CA LYS A 175 18.55 -17.20 -2.14
C LYS A 175 17.52 -18.21 -1.62
N GLU A 176 17.92 -19.47 -1.53
CA GLU A 176 17.05 -20.49 -0.96
C GLU A 176 16.97 -20.36 0.57
N PRO A 177 15.78 -20.56 1.16
CA PRO A 177 15.62 -20.53 2.59
C PRO A 177 16.18 -21.81 3.24
N ASN A 178 16.45 -21.75 4.53
CA ASN A 178 16.80 -22.96 5.29
C ASN A 178 15.53 -23.78 5.55
N LEU A 179 15.37 -24.89 4.83
CA LEU A 179 14.21 -25.80 4.97
C LEU A 179 14.16 -26.57 6.30
N LYS A 180 15.28 -26.63 7.05
CA LYS A 180 15.32 -27.28 8.38
C LYS A 180 14.61 -26.48 9.47
N LYS A 181 14.36 -25.19 9.23
CA LYS A 181 13.68 -24.29 10.17
C LYS A 181 12.46 -23.67 9.51
N ILE A 182 11.31 -23.86 10.13
CA ILE A 182 10.08 -23.22 9.65
C ILE A 182 10.03 -21.81 10.18
N ASN A 183 10.30 -20.84 9.30
CA ASN A 183 10.26 -19.41 9.59
C ASN A 183 9.12 -18.77 8.82
N LEU A 184 8.16 -18.18 9.55
CA LEU A 184 7.13 -17.32 8.99
C LEU A 184 7.62 -15.88 9.01
N LEU A 185 7.32 -15.12 7.97
CA LEU A 185 7.59 -13.68 7.87
C LEU A 185 6.28 -12.90 7.77
N TYR A 186 6.16 -11.89 8.60
CA TYR A 186 5.17 -10.81 8.47
C TYR A 186 5.90 -9.49 8.24
N VAL A 187 5.43 -8.69 7.29
CA VAL A 187 5.93 -7.34 7.02
C VAL A 187 4.77 -6.36 7.08
N GLY A 188 4.82 -5.39 7.97
CA GLY A 188 3.75 -4.39 8.10
C GLY A 188 3.64 -3.76 9.49
N ARG A 189 2.74 -2.79 9.62
CA ARG A 189 2.47 -2.10 10.90
C ARG A 189 1.76 -3.02 11.88
N ILE A 190 2.08 -2.89 13.17
CA ILE A 190 1.39 -3.62 14.24
C ILE A 190 0.11 -2.87 14.59
N ARG A 191 -1.00 -3.30 13.97
CA ARG A 191 -2.35 -2.75 14.12
C ARG A 191 -3.39 -3.85 14.16
N ILE A 192 -4.56 -3.56 14.74
CA ILE A 192 -5.66 -4.53 14.88
C ILE A 192 -6.15 -4.99 13.50
N GLU A 193 -6.39 -4.06 12.59
CA GLU A 193 -6.87 -4.36 11.23
C GLU A 193 -5.88 -5.18 10.38
N LYS A 194 -4.59 -5.19 10.77
CA LYS A 194 -3.56 -6.03 10.16
C LYS A 194 -3.51 -7.45 10.75
N GLY A 195 -4.34 -7.76 11.74
CA GLY A 195 -4.54 -9.11 12.28
C GLY A 195 -3.36 -9.72 13.01
N ILE A 196 -2.30 -8.94 13.29
CA ILE A 196 -1.05 -9.46 13.86
C ILE A 196 -1.24 -10.03 15.27
N PHE A 197 -2.12 -9.45 16.09
CA PHE A 197 -2.40 -9.96 17.42
C PHE A 197 -3.10 -11.32 17.38
N SER A 198 -4.05 -11.50 16.45
CA SER A 198 -4.71 -12.77 16.19
C SER A 198 -3.70 -13.82 15.69
N LEU A 199 -2.80 -13.44 14.78
CA LEU A 199 -1.74 -14.34 14.32
C LEU A 199 -0.86 -14.82 15.48
N ILE A 200 -0.39 -13.92 16.35
CA ILE A 200 0.45 -14.29 17.49
C ILE A 200 -0.32 -15.25 18.42
N SER A 201 -1.60 -14.98 18.69
CA SER A 201 -2.43 -15.87 19.51
C SER A 201 -2.60 -17.28 18.91
N ILE A 202 -2.72 -17.37 17.59
CA ILE A 202 -2.80 -18.66 16.87
C ILE A 202 -1.43 -19.34 16.86
N HIS A 203 -0.37 -18.58 16.57
CA HIS A 203 1.01 -19.06 16.50
C HIS A 203 1.47 -19.72 17.81
N THR A 204 1.11 -19.17 18.97
CA THR A 204 1.45 -19.74 20.29
C THR A 204 0.83 -21.12 20.54
N LYS A 205 -0.17 -21.54 19.79
CA LYS A 205 -0.85 -22.83 19.91
C LYS A 205 -0.32 -23.89 18.95
N LEU A 206 0.60 -23.53 18.03
CA LEU A 206 1.20 -24.47 17.10
C LEU A 206 2.00 -25.52 17.87
N LYS A 207 1.87 -26.80 17.48
CA LYS A 207 2.54 -27.93 18.12
C LYS A 207 4.00 -28.04 17.69
N LYS A 208 4.31 -27.70 16.43
CA LYS A 208 5.66 -27.68 15.91
C LYS A 208 6.38 -26.39 16.28
N GLU A 209 7.70 -26.43 16.35
CA GLU A 209 8.51 -25.23 16.53
C GLU A 209 8.54 -24.44 15.23
N VAL A 210 7.79 -23.33 15.24
CA VAL A 210 7.69 -22.37 14.13
C VAL A 210 8.15 -21.02 14.65
N PHE A 211 9.06 -20.36 13.94
CA PHE A 211 9.50 -19.02 14.27
C PHE A 211 8.68 -17.99 13.48
N LEU A 212 8.30 -16.90 14.13
CA LEU A 212 7.58 -15.78 13.51
C LEU A 212 8.46 -14.53 13.55
N ASN A 213 8.93 -14.10 12.38
CA ASN A 213 9.67 -12.88 12.20
C ASN A 213 8.70 -11.76 11.78
N ILE A 214 8.69 -10.66 12.52
CA ILE A 214 7.80 -9.51 12.32
C ILE A 214 8.66 -8.29 11.98
N VAL A 215 8.60 -7.83 10.74
CA VAL A 215 9.22 -6.58 10.30
C VAL A 215 8.20 -5.46 10.46
N SER A 216 8.48 -4.50 11.34
CA SER A 216 7.59 -3.37 11.61
C SER A 216 8.37 -2.21 12.22
N PRO A 217 7.82 -0.95 12.20
CA PRO A 217 8.46 0.17 12.87
C PRO A 217 8.72 -0.11 14.35
N SER A 218 9.93 0.18 14.85
CA SER A 218 10.36 -0.11 16.22
C SER A 218 9.44 0.49 17.29
N ASN A 219 8.83 1.65 17.02
CA ASN A 219 7.84 2.26 17.91
C ASN A 219 6.60 1.39 18.14
N ASP A 220 6.31 0.47 17.23
CA ASP A 220 5.20 -0.46 17.33
C ASP A 220 5.54 -1.71 18.17
N HIS A 221 6.81 -2.04 18.35
CA HIS A 221 7.28 -3.27 19.02
C HIS A 221 6.77 -3.41 20.45
N LYS A 222 6.65 -2.28 21.17
CA LYS A 222 6.10 -2.25 22.55
C LYS A 222 4.67 -2.77 22.67
N LYS A 223 3.94 -2.89 21.55
CA LYS A 223 2.58 -3.42 21.51
C LYS A 223 2.54 -4.95 21.59
N ILE A 224 3.68 -5.63 21.40
CA ILE A 224 3.79 -7.09 21.43
C ILE A 224 4.52 -7.53 22.68
N LYS A 225 3.92 -8.47 23.42
CA LYS A 225 4.58 -9.13 24.54
C LYS A 225 5.69 -10.05 24.03
N LYS A 226 6.82 -10.07 24.74
CA LYS A 226 7.95 -10.98 24.41
C LYS A 226 7.47 -12.43 24.36
N ASN A 227 7.85 -13.14 23.31
CA ASN A 227 7.59 -14.55 23.11
C ASN A 227 8.86 -15.19 22.53
N LYS A 228 9.21 -16.41 22.98
CA LYS A 228 10.45 -17.11 22.61
C LYS A 228 10.60 -17.28 21.10
N ASN A 229 9.50 -17.55 20.40
CA ASN A 229 9.51 -17.87 18.96
C ASN A 229 9.05 -16.68 18.10
N VAL A 230 8.95 -15.46 18.67
CA VAL A 230 8.57 -14.23 17.93
C VAL A 230 9.72 -13.25 17.95
N ASN A 231 10.27 -12.94 16.78
CA ASN A 231 11.34 -11.98 16.59
C ASN A 231 10.78 -10.67 16.02
N LEU A 232 11.10 -9.55 16.65
CA LEU A 232 10.72 -8.22 16.18
C LEU A 232 11.93 -7.58 15.49
N ILE A 233 11.74 -7.16 14.25
CA ILE A 233 12.77 -6.57 13.39
C ILE A 233 12.28 -5.16 13.00
N ASP A 234 13.14 -4.15 13.09
CA ASP A 234 12.77 -2.79 12.68
C ASP A 234 12.63 -2.69 11.15
N THR A 235 12.03 -1.62 10.70
CA THR A 235 11.92 -1.29 9.29
C THR A 235 13.29 -1.30 8.61
N LEU A 236 13.38 -2.00 7.49
CA LEU A 236 14.61 -2.29 6.77
C LEU A 236 14.76 -1.41 5.52
N SER A 237 15.98 -1.28 5.02
CA SER A 237 16.22 -0.83 3.64
C SER A 237 15.66 -1.86 2.65
N GLU A 238 15.49 -1.48 1.38
CA GLU A 238 14.98 -2.39 0.34
C GLU A 238 15.83 -3.66 0.24
N GLU A 239 17.17 -3.53 0.21
CA GLU A 239 18.08 -4.65 0.10
C GLU A 239 18.00 -5.59 1.31
N SER A 240 17.94 -5.03 2.51
CA SER A 240 17.80 -5.81 3.74
C SER A 240 16.43 -6.48 3.83
N LEU A 241 15.39 -5.86 3.28
CA LEU A 241 14.06 -6.43 3.23
C LEU A 241 14.01 -7.62 2.26
N ILE A 242 14.61 -7.49 1.07
CA ILE A 242 14.76 -8.59 0.10
C ILE A 242 15.48 -9.78 0.74
N ASP A 243 16.62 -9.52 1.41
CA ASP A 243 17.38 -10.57 2.12
C ASP A 243 16.55 -11.21 3.26
N THR A 244 15.69 -10.44 3.90
CA THR A 244 14.78 -10.95 4.94
C THR A 244 13.71 -11.86 4.34
N TYR A 245 13.10 -11.52 3.21
CA TYR A 245 12.20 -12.44 2.50
C TYR A 245 12.92 -13.74 2.14
N ASP A 246 14.15 -13.66 1.64
CA ASP A 246 14.93 -14.83 1.23
C ASP A 246 15.27 -15.77 2.40
N LYS A 247 15.49 -15.24 3.60
CA LYS A 247 15.78 -16.03 4.80
C LYS A 247 14.57 -16.75 5.40
N ASN A 248 13.36 -16.36 5.01
CA ASN A 248 12.14 -16.92 5.55
C ASN A 248 11.48 -17.90 4.56
N LEU A 249 10.90 -18.97 5.10
CA LEU A 249 10.29 -20.01 4.29
C LEU A 249 8.94 -19.58 3.71
N ILE A 250 8.10 -18.98 4.54
CA ILE A 250 6.71 -18.67 4.23
C ILE A 250 6.42 -17.23 4.63
N PHE A 251 5.76 -16.46 3.77
CA PHE A 251 5.20 -15.18 4.11
C PHE A 251 3.75 -15.35 4.59
N ILE A 252 3.36 -14.65 5.66
CA ILE A 252 2.00 -14.69 6.19
C ILE A 252 1.39 -13.29 6.27
N LEU A 253 0.18 -13.14 5.71
CA LEU A 253 -0.58 -11.89 5.72
C LEU A 253 -1.89 -12.08 6.49
N PRO A 254 -1.93 -11.75 7.79
CA PRO A 254 -3.06 -12.03 8.66
C PRO A 254 -4.15 -10.96 8.66
N SER A 255 -4.11 -10.01 7.75
CA SER A 255 -5.02 -8.84 7.72
C SER A 255 -6.49 -9.23 7.70
N TYR A 256 -7.35 -8.42 8.32
CA TYR A 256 -8.81 -8.51 8.20
C TYR A 256 -9.34 -7.79 6.97
N THR A 257 -8.58 -6.86 6.42
CA THR A 257 -8.96 -6.12 5.21
C THR A 257 -7.71 -5.69 4.44
N GLU A 258 -7.76 -5.84 3.12
CA GLU A 258 -6.74 -5.37 2.18
C GLU A 258 -7.40 -4.94 0.87
N GLY A 259 -6.82 -3.93 0.23
CA GLY A 259 -7.20 -3.53 -1.13
C GLY A 259 -6.30 -4.19 -2.18
N HIS A 260 -5.00 -3.92 -2.08
CA HIS A 260 -3.93 -4.53 -2.86
C HIS A 260 -2.66 -4.58 -2.00
N PRO A 261 -2.40 -5.71 -1.31
CA PRO A 261 -1.26 -5.82 -0.41
C PRO A 261 0.06 -5.98 -1.19
N GLN A 262 0.86 -4.95 -1.25
CA GLN A 262 2.16 -4.95 -1.95
C GLN A 262 3.11 -6.02 -1.41
N VAL A 263 3.12 -6.20 -0.09
CA VAL A 263 3.94 -7.22 0.59
C VAL A 263 3.65 -8.66 0.14
N LEU A 264 2.45 -8.93 -0.39
CA LEU A 264 2.14 -10.23 -1.00
C LEU A 264 2.89 -10.41 -2.33
N ASP A 265 2.92 -9.38 -3.16
CA ASP A 265 3.65 -9.41 -4.44
C ASP A 265 5.17 -9.39 -4.18
N GLU A 266 5.65 -8.71 -3.13
CA GLU A 266 7.03 -8.77 -2.67
C GLU A 266 7.43 -10.22 -2.31
N ALA A 267 6.62 -10.93 -1.52
CA ALA A 267 6.89 -12.33 -1.17
C ALA A 267 6.93 -13.24 -2.40
N LEU A 268 5.95 -13.11 -3.30
CA LEU A 268 5.90 -13.90 -4.53
C LEU A 268 7.06 -13.58 -5.46
N SER A 269 7.51 -12.32 -5.54
CA SER A 269 8.68 -11.94 -6.33
C SER A 269 9.96 -12.61 -5.83
N ARG A 270 10.03 -12.88 -4.52
CA ARG A 270 11.12 -13.65 -3.89
C ARG A 270 10.82 -15.16 -3.85
N GLN A 271 9.83 -15.62 -4.60
CA GLN A 271 9.45 -17.03 -4.71
C GLN A 271 9.08 -17.65 -3.34
N ARG A 272 8.53 -16.87 -2.44
CA ARG A 272 8.06 -17.33 -1.13
C ARG A 272 6.57 -17.64 -1.18
N PRO A 273 6.14 -18.84 -0.76
CA PRO A 273 4.73 -19.14 -0.56
C PRO A 273 4.09 -18.17 0.41
N VAL A 274 2.84 -17.82 0.15
CA VAL A 274 2.09 -16.84 0.93
C VAL A 274 0.89 -17.51 1.58
N ILE A 275 0.72 -17.35 2.89
CA ILE A 275 -0.49 -17.72 3.61
C ILE A 275 -1.33 -16.45 3.85
N ILE A 276 -2.60 -16.50 3.49
CA ILE A 276 -3.59 -15.48 3.82
C ILE A 276 -4.76 -16.11 4.55
N PHE A 277 -5.46 -15.34 5.37
CA PHE A 277 -6.72 -15.81 5.96
C PHE A 277 -7.92 -15.53 5.07
N GLU A 278 -9.03 -16.27 5.28
CA GLU A 278 -10.27 -16.16 4.50
C GLU A 278 -10.82 -14.73 4.42
N ASP A 279 -10.56 -13.90 5.45
CA ASP A 279 -10.99 -12.50 5.51
C ASP A 279 -10.57 -11.67 4.27
N ILE A 280 -9.42 -12.03 3.69
CA ILE A 280 -8.85 -11.35 2.52
C ILE A 280 -8.65 -12.28 1.32
N GLN A 281 -9.41 -13.37 1.22
CA GLN A 281 -9.28 -14.36 0.13
C GLN A 281 -9.31 -13.74 -1.28
N HIS A 282 -10.00 -12.61 -1.45
CA HIS A 282 -10.10 -11.90 -2.72
C HIS A 282 -8.75 -11.38 -3.24
N VAL A 283 -7.74 -11.21 -2.38
CA VAL A 283 -6.40 -10.76 -2.82
C VAL A 283 -5.59 -11.87 -3.48
N LYS A 284 -6.00 -13.13 -3.35
CA LYS A 284 -5.35 -14.25 -4.05
C LYS A 284 -5.42 -14.07 -5.56
N LYS A 285 -6.58 -13.66 -6.10
CA LYS A 285 -6.83 -13.58 -7.54
C LYS A 285 -6.39 -14.89 -8.24
N ASP A 286 -5.61 -14.78 -9.32
CA ASP A 286 -5.01 -15.88 -10.09
C ASP A 286 -3.57 -16.24 -9.66
N ARG A 287 -3.07 -15.62 -8.58
CA ARG A 287 -1.69 -15.82 -8.10
C ARG A 287 -1.44 -17.23 -7.62
N LYS A 288 -0.41 -17.87 -8.17
CA LYS A 288 0.10 -19.17 -7.73
C LYS A 288 0.93 -19.01 -6.46
N GLY A 289 0.92 -20.01 -5.59
CA GLY A 289 1.66 -20.01 -4.33
C GLY A 289 1.00 -19.20 -3.21
N VAL A 290 -0.28 -18.79 -3.36
CA VAL A 290 -1.07 -18.17 -2.31
C VAL A 290 -2.08 -19.17 -1.76
N PHE A 291 -1.99 -19.45 -0.46
CA PHE A 291 -2.80 -20.41 0.27
C PHE A 291 -3.79 -19.68 1.18
N ILE A 292 -5.06 -20.05 1.07
CA ILE A 292 -6.12 -19.53 1.94
C ILE A 292 -6.25 -20.46 3.13
N CYS A 293 -6.24 -19.92 4.34
CA CYS A 293 -6.28 -20.61 5.60
C CYS A 293 -7.40 -20.06 6.48
N LYS A 294 -8.09 -20.95 7.23
CA LYS A 294 -8.99 -20.52 8.29
C LYS A 294 -8.18 -19.90 9.45
N ARG A 295 -8.80 -18.95 10.15
CA ARG A 295 -8.15 -18.23 11.24
C ARG A 295 -8.16 -19.05 12.54
N ASN A 296 -7.56 -20.24 12.51
CA ASN A 296 -7.34 -21.12 13.65
C ASN A 296 -5.98 -21.82 13.53
N PHE A 297 -5.51 -22.45 14.62
CA PHE A 297 -4.18 -23.03 14.65
C PHE A 297 -4.10 -24.35 13.87
N GLU A 298 -5.17 -25.15 13.84
CA GLU A 298 -5.22 -26.44 13.17
C GLU A 298 -5.03 -26.28 11.66
N ASP A 299 -5.76 -25.36 11.05
CA ASP A 299 -5.68 -25.12 9.60
C ASP A 299 -4.36 -24.43 9.22
N LEU A 300 -3.87 -23.53 10.08
CA LEU A 300 -2.56 -22.89 9.89
C LEU A 300 -1.44 -23.95 9.93
N GLU A 301 -1.43 -24.84 10.92
CA GLU A 301 -0.42 -25.90 11.05
C GLU A 301 -0.45 -26.86 9.85
N LYS A 302 -1.66 -27.28 9.43
CA LYS A 302 -1.86 -28.10 8.23
C LYS A 302 -1.31 -27.41 6.98
N THR A 303 -1.60 -26.11 6.80
CA THR A 303 -1.14 -25.33 5.65
C THR A 303 0.38 -25.16 5.66
N ILE A 304 0.99 -24.89 6.82
CA ILE A 304 2.44 -24.79 6.97
C ILE A 304 3.12 -26.13 6.62
N ASN A 305 2.59 -27.25 7.12
CA ASN A 305 3.13 -28.57 6.82
C ASN A 305 3.08 -28.88 5.33
N TYR A 306 1.92 -28.65 4.70
CA TYR A 306 1.76 -28.86 3.26
C TYR A 306 2.76 -28.04 2.45
N ILE A 307 2.94 -26.74 2.79
CA ILE A 307 3.91 -25.88 2.10
C ILE A 307 5.33 -26.36 2.31
N SER A 308 5.69 -26.78 3.54
CA SER A 308 7.04 -27.26 3.85
C SER A 308 7.38 -28.53 3.09
N ASP A 309 6.44 -29.47 3.00
CA ASP A 309 6.62 -30.75 2.31
C ASP A 309 6.67 -30.59 0.78
N ASN A 310 6.05 -29.54 0.24
CA ASN A 310 5.93 -29.31 -1.21
C ASN A 310 6.66 -28.04 -1.68
N PHE A 311 7.59 -27.50 -0.91
CA PHE A 311 8.17 -26.16 -1.13
C PHE A 311 8.69 -25.95 -2.55
N PHE A 312 9.50 -26.85 -3.08
CA PHE A 312 10.09 -26.70 -4.41
C PHE A 312 9.06 -26.74 -5.55
N SER A 313 8.05 -27.61 -5.46
CA SER A 313 6.97 -27.67 -6.46
C SER A 313 6.12 -26.38 -6.43
N ILE A 314 5.84 -25.85 -5.24
CA ILE A 314 5.14 -24.58 -5.06
C ILE A 314 5.98 -23.41 -5.62
N GLN A 315 7.29 -23.41 -5.39
CA GLN A 315 8.21 -22.41 -5.90
C GLN A 315 8.21 -22.38 -7.44
N LEU A 316 8.19 -23.55 -8.10
CA LEU A 316 8.06 -23.65 -9.56
C LEU A 316 6.73 -23.04 -10.07
N GLU A 317 5.63 -23.23 -9.34
CA GLU A 317 4.36 -22.60 -9.69
C GLU A 317 4.41 -21.08 -9.47
N ILE A 318 5.04 -20.59 -8.39
CA ILE A 318 5.20 -19.16 -8.12
C ILE A 318 5.94 -18.47 -9.26
N LYS A 319 6.96 -19.08 -9.83
CA LYS A 319 7.73 -18.55 -10.99
C LYS A 319 6.87 -18.24 -12.21
N LYS A 320 5.69 -18.85 -12.34
CA LYS A 320 4.76 -18.61 -13.45
C LYS A 320 3.90 -17.35 -13.26
N ASN A 321 3.95 -16.70 -12.08
CA ASN A 321 3.22 -15.46 -11.84
C ASN A 321 3.78 -14.31 -12.68
N LYS A 322 2.86 -13.54 -13.28
CA LYS A 322 3.18 -12.23 -13.86
C LYS A 322 2.86 -11.17 -12.80
N LEU A 323 3.87 -10.73 -12.07
CA LEU A 323 3.71 -9.71 -11.03
C LEU A 323 3.89 -8.32 -11.64
N PRO A 324 3.05 -7.34 -11.27
CA PRO A 324 3.19 -5.99 -11.75
C PRO A 324 4.49 -5.37 -11.22
N THR A 325 5.14 -4.57 -12.03
CA THR A 325 6.34 -3.81 -11.65
C THR A 325 6.02 -2.33 -11.40
N ASN A 326 6.88 -1.64 -10.67
CA ASN A 326 6.76 -0.19 -10.49
C ASN A 326 6.73 0.55 -11.83
N LYS A 327 7.57 0.15 -12.78
CA LYS A 327 7.63 0.74 -14.11
C LYS A 327 6.31 0.58 -14.87
N GLU A 328 5.71 -0.61 -14.84
CA GLU A 328 4.41 -0.86 -15.46
C GLU A 328 3.31 -0.02 -14.83
N PHE A 329 3.27 0.03 -13.49
CA PHE A 329 2.31 0.86 -12.77
C PHE A 329 2.45 2.36 -13.09
N MET A 330 3.67 2.90 -13.17
CA MET A 330 3.89 4.29 -13.57
C MET A 330 3.46 4.54 -15.02
N ASN A 331 3.70 3.60 -15.93
CA ASN A 331 3.25 3.68 -17.31
C ASN A 331 1.71 3.66 -17.42
N GLU A 332 1.03 2.79 -16.64
CA GLU A 332 -0.44 2.78 -16.56
C GLU A 332 -0.97 4.15 -16.08
N LEU A 333 -0.46 4.66 -14.97
CA LEU A 333 -0.88 5.97 -14.43
C LEU A 333 -0.60 7.10 -15.42
N SER A 334 0.57 7.09 -16.04
CA SER A 334 0.95 8.09 -17.02
C SER A 334 -0.01 8.09 -18.22
N SER A 335 -0.33 6.90 -18.76
CA SER A 335 -1.28 6.76 -19.87
C SER A 335 -2.68 7.30 -19.53
N ILE A 336 -3.19 6.95 -18.31
CA ILE A 336 -4.50 7.43 -17.83
C ILE A 336 -4.50 8.95 -17.67
N LEU A 337 -3.41 9.52 -17.15
CA LEU A 337 -3.25 10.96 -16.95
C LEU A 337 -3.09 11.71 -18.27
N ASP A 338 -2.52 11.06 -19.29
CA ASP A 338 -2.30 11.68 -20.62
C ASP A 338 -3.52 11.62 -21.52
N ASP A 339 -4.47 10.74 -21.22
CA ASP A 339 -5.69 10.56 -22.00
C ASP A 339 -6.51 11.85 -22.06
N LYS A 340 -6.78 12.33 -23.31
CA LYS A 340 -7.44 13.59 -23.60
C LYS A 340 -8.97 13.54 -23.48
N LYS A 341 -9.54 12.40 -23.00
CA LYS A 341 -11.01 12.23 -22.94
C LYS A 341 -11.61 12.62 -21.61
#